data_9cd4fd0284b673eddff27129b332fecd
#
_entry.id   9cd4fd0284b673eddff27129b332fecd
#
_cell.length_a   1.000
_cell.length_b   1.000
_cell.length_c   1.000
_cell.angle_alpha   90.00
_cell.angle_beta   90.00
_cell.angle_gamma   90.00
#
_symmetry.space_group_name_H-M   'P 1'
#
loop_
_entity.id
_entity.type
_entity.pdbx_description
1 polymer ?
#
loop_
_entity_poly.entity_id
_entity_poly.type
_entity_poly.pdbx_seq_one_letter_code
_entity_poly.pdbx_strand_id
1 'polypeptide(L)'
;MNKLESQMTELLLDLKQNYHVSGIKAEFEAEGTRMEEAMRLKDVTSSVPGLGLNIKIGGCEAIKDMFDAISLGAQRIIAPMVETPYALQKFIRAAQMVYGDDLSQVEILVNIETYAAYQCFSDMLKIPEISYLNGIVIGRVDMVGSMGIGRAQVNSQKVLDLSLDLAKRAKDQGLKVVVGGGVSVDAIPFFKAFPAGHLDRFETRKIIFSCPDAIQNPEIAFIKAVQFEIMWLKNKRNYYSVIAREDEERIQMMQERYHVSLQKIQHTIPEHEFILTE
;
A
#
# COMPACT_ATOMS: atom_id res chain seq x y z
N MET A 1 1.10 12.70 -18.35
CA MET A 1 1.94 12.85 -17.12
C MET A 1 2.37 14.30 -16.97
N ASN A 2 2.39 14.81 -15.74
CA ASN A 2 2.96 16.12 -15.43
C ASN A 2 4.50 16.00 -15.22
N LYS A 3 5.18 17.17 -15.04
CA LYS A 3 6.64 17.20 -14.87
C LYS A 3 7.14 16.32 -13.71
N LEU A 4 6.42 16.31 -12.58
CA LEU A 4 6.81 15.54 -11.40
C LEU A 4 6.65 14.03 -11.65
N GLU A 5 5.60 13.63 -12.36
CA GLU A 5 5.37 12.24 -12.76
C GLU A 5 6.44 11.75 -13.74
N SER A 6 6.86 12.60 -14.69
CA SER A 6 7.98 12.25 -15.58
C SER A 6 9.27 12.01 -14.79
N GLN A 7 9.57 12.86 -13.81
CA GLN A 7 10.73 12.67 -12.92
C GLN A 7 10.60 11.39 -12.07
N MET A 8 9.39 11.06 -11.59
CA MET A 8 9.15 9.79 -10.90
C MET A 8 9.39 8.59 -11.82
N THR A 9 8.99 8.66 -13.08
CA THR A 9 9.24 7.60 -14.07
C THR A 9 10.73 7.39 -14.31
N GLU A 10 11.50 8.47 -14.48
CA GLU A 10 12.96 8.41 -14.62
C GLU A 10 13.63 7.77 -13.39
N LEU A 11 13.20 8.18 -12.20
CA LEU A 11 13.70 7.62 -10.95
C LEU A 11 13.35 6.12 -10.80
N LEU A 12 12.14 5.70 -11.21
CA LEU A 12 11.74 4.30 -11.20
C LEU A 12 12.51 3.47 -12.21
N LEU A 13 12.81 4.02 -13.38
CA LEU A 13 13.63 3.34 -14.37
C LEU A 13 15.04 3.06 -13.82
N ASP A 14 15.67 4.05 -13.19
CA ASP A 14 16.96 3.90 -12.51
C ASP A 14 16.89 2.88 -11.35
N LEU A 15 15.86 2.99 -10.50
CA LEU A 15 15.64 2.06 -9.39
C LEU A 15 15.48 0.61 -9.89
N LYS A 16 14.79 0.42 -11.01
CA LYS A 16 14.64 -0.90 -11.63
C LYS A 16 15.93 -1.44 -12.20
N GLN A 17 16.65 -0.62 -12.98
CA GLN A 17 17.86 -1.05 -13.70
C GLN A 17 19.03 -1.34 -12.75
N ASN A 18 19.18 -0.55 -11.70
CA ASN A 18 20.36 -0.53 -10.86
C ASN A 18 20.13 -1.06 -9.43
N TYR A 19 18.87 -1.17 -8.99
CA TYR A 19 18.56 -1.49 -7.58
C TYR A 19 17.47 -2.56 -7.42
N HIS A 20 17.17 -3.32 -8.48
CA HIS A 20 16.30 -4.49 -8.45
C HIS A 20 14.87 -4.23 -7.95
N VAL A 21 14.32 -3.05 -8.27
CA VAL A 21 12.91 -2.77 -8.00
C VAL A 21 12.02 -3.61 -8.90
N SER A 22 11.03 -4.28 -8.33
CA SER A 22 10.12 -5.20 -9.02
C SER A 22 8.65 -4.75 -8.99
N GLY A 23 8.34 -3.67 -8.30
CA GLY A 23 6.96 -3.19 -8.24
C GLY A 23 6.77 -1.95 -7.41
N ILE A 24 5.59 -1.37 -7.57
CA ILE A 24 5.10 -0.22 -6.83
C ILE A 24 3.85 -0.64 -6.07
N LYS A 25 3.64 -0.07 -4.88
CA LYS A 25 2.49 -0.39 -4.03
C LYS A 25 1.58 0.83 -3.84
N ALA A 26 0.27 0.60 -3.96
CA ALA A 26 -0.78 1.51 -3.48
C ALA A 26 -1.55 0.83 -2.34
N GLU A 27 -1.99 1.60 -1.37
CA GLU A 27 -2.72 1.10 -0.20
C GLU A 27 -4.11 1.75 -0.16
N PHE A 28 -5.16 0.94 -0.36
CA PHE A 28 -6.54 1.37 -0.19
C PHE A 28 -6.96 1.41 1.28
N GLU A 29 -6.26 0.65 2.12
CA GLU A 29 -6.43 0.57 3.56
C GLU A 29 -5.95 1.86 4.27
N ALA A 30 -4.74 1.86 4.83
CA ALA A 30 -4.25 2.88 5.74
C ALA A 30 -3.98 4.25 5.08
N GLU A 31 -3.62 4.28 3.79
CA GLU A 31 -3.44 5.53 3.04
C GLU A 31 -4.75 6.08 2.49
N GLY A 32 -5.79 5.25 2.42
CA GLY A 32 -7.05 5.64 1.79
C GLY A 32 -6.85 6.12 0.35
N THR A 33 -5.95 5.48 -0.40
CA THR A 33 -5.64 5.85 -1.80
C THR A 33 -6.93 5.83 -2.62
N ARG A 34 -7.27 6.96 -3.23
CA ARG A 34 -8.44 7.08 -4.10
C ARG A 34 -8.14 6.51 -5.48
N MET A 35 -9.22 6.17 -6.22
CA MET A 35 -9.08 5.57 -7.56
C MET A 35 -8.27 6.46 -8.51
N GLU A 36 -8.52 7.77 -8.52
CA GLU A 36 -7.78 8.72 -9.34
C GLU A 36 -6.29 8.79 -8.98
N GLU A 37 -5.94 8.66 -7.70
CA GLU A 37 -4.55 8.57 -7.26
C GLU A 37 -3.90 7.26 -7.74
N ALA A 38 -4.60 6.14 -7.58
CA ALA A 38 -4.13 4.84 -8.02
C ALA A 38 -3.93 4.77 -9.54
N MET A 39 -4.83 5.39 -10.33
CA MET A 39 -4.69 5.51 -11.78
C MET A 39 -3.42 6.28 -12.17
N ARG A 40 -3.15 7.42 -11.52
CA ARG A 40 -1.92 8.19 -11.78
C ARG A 40 -0.67 7.42 -11.39
N LEU A 41 -0.71 6.68 -10.28
CA LEU A 41 0.40 5.81 -9.87
C LEU A 41 0.61 4.67 -10.87
N LYS A 42 -0.48 4.10 -11.40
CA LYS A 42 -0.44 3.11 -12.48
C LYS A 42 0.24 3.67 -13.73
N ASP A 43 -0.12 4.90 -14.16
CA ASP A 43 0.47 5.51 -15.35
C ASP A 43 1.99 5.68 -15.21
N VAL A 44 2.44 6.16 -14.04
CA VAL A 44 3.88 6.28 -13.72
C VAL A 44 4.55 4.89 -13.72
N THR A 45 3.92 3.88 -13.11
CA THR A 45 4.46 2.52 -13.03
C THR A 45 4.53 1.86 -14.39
N SER A 46 3.46 1.95 -15.20
CA SER A 46 3.34 1.32 -16.52
C SER A 46 4.29 1.93 -17.55
N SER A 47 4.77 3.15 -17.30
CA SER A 47 5.77 3.81 -18.13
C SER A 47 7.16 3.18 -17.99
N VAL A 48 7.37 2.30 -16.99
CA VAL A 48 8.61 1.54 -16.81
C VAL A 48 8.34 0.07 -17.12
N PRO A 49 8.82 -0.46 -18.27
CA PRO A 49 8.52 -1.83 -18.69
C PRO A 49 8.86 -2.88 -17.63
N GLY A 50 7.92 -3.78 -17.35
CA GLY A 50 8.10 -4.89 -16.40
C GLY A 50 8.06 -4.49 -14.93
N LEU A 51 7.65 -3.27 -14.57
CA LEU A 51 7.20 -2.96 -13.21
C LEU A 51 5.71 -3.26 -13.05
N GLY A 52 5.36 -3.84 -11.90
CA GLY A 52 3.99 -4.16 -11.55
C GLY A 52 3.40 -3.22 -10.49
N LEU A 53 2.11 -2.92 -10.61
CA LEU A 53 1.36 -2.29 -9.56
C LEU A 53 0.85 -3.36 -8.59
N ASN A 54 1.01 -3.11 -7.29
CA ASN A 54 0.54 -3.97 -6.22
C ASN A 54 -0.47 -3.18 -5.39
N ILE A 55 -1.59 -3.80 -5.05
CA ILE A 55 -2.66 -3.14 -4.28
C ILE A 55 -2.82 -3.81 -2.93
N LYS A 56 -2.59 -3.08 -1.86
CA LYS A 56 -3.03 -3.46 -0.52
C LYS A 56 -4.49 -3.04 -0.38
N ILE A 57 -5.40 -4.02 -0.33
CA ILE A 57 -6.84 -3.82 -0.25
C ILE A 57 -7.28 -3.47 1.18
N GLY A 58 -8.51 -3.00 1.36
CA GLY A 58 -9.01 -2.49 2.65
C GLY A 58 -9.35 -3.56 3.69
N GLY A 59 -9.28 -4.85 3.35
CA GLY A 59 -9.59 -5.94 4.27
C GLY A 59 -9.75 -7.29 3.57
N CYS A 60 -9.99 -8.36 4.34
CA CYS A 60 -10.07 -9.73 3.80
C CYS A 60 -11.16 -9.91 2.73
N GLU A 61 -12.27 -9.22 2.83
CA GLU A 61 -13.40 -9.28 1.89
C GLU A 61 -13.67 -7.93 1.22
N ALA A 62 -12.62 -7.13 0.97
CA ALA A 62 -12.74 -5.86 0.25
C ALA A 62 -12.98 -6.11 -1.26
N ILE A 63 -14.14 -6.66 -1.61
CA ILE A 63 -14.51 -7.08 -2.97
C ILE A 63 -14.45 -5.90 -3.95
N LYS A 64 -14.92 -4.72 -3.53
CA LYS A 64 -14.83 -3.51 -4.36
C LYS A 64 -13.38 -3.20 -4.72
N ASP A 65 -12.47 -3.26 -3.76
CA ASP A 65 -11.06 -2.98 -3.98
C ASP A 65 -10.40 -4.01 -4.91
N MET A 66 -10.86 -5.26 -4.88
CA MET A 66 -10.42 -6.29 -5.83
C MET A 66 -10.86 -5.98 -7.26
N PHE A 67 -12.10 -5.50 -7.47
CA PHE A 67 -12.54 -5.01 -8.79
C PHE A 67 -11.77 -3.77 -9.24
N ASP A 68 -11.47 -2.85 -8.33
CA ASP A 68 -10.62 -1.70 -8.61
C ASP A 68 -9.19 -2.15 -9.00
N ALA A 69 -8.64 -3.17 -8.30
CA ALA A 69 -7.35 -3.75 -8.62
C ALA A 69 -7.31 -4.40 -10.03
N ILE A 70 -8.38 -5.08 -10.45
CA ILE A 70 -8.53 -5.57 -11.82
C ILE A 70 -8.49 -4.41 -12.82
N SER A 71 -9.27 -3.36 -12.57
CA SER A 71 -9.36 -2.17 -13.45
C SER A 71 -8.00 -1.45 -13.57
N LEU A 72 -7.20 -1.50 -12.53
CA LEU A 72 -5.84 -0.96 -12.49
C LEU A 72 -4.80 -1.89 -13.13
N GLY A 73 -5.15 -3.15 -13.45
CA GLY A 73 -4.19 -4.15 -13.93
C GLY A 73 -3.15 -4.52 -12.87
N ALA A 74 -3.58 -4.60 -11.61
CA ALA A 74 -2.68 -4.96 -10.52
C ALA A 74 -2.13 -6.37 -10.69
N GLN A 75 -0.81 -6.51 -10.53
CA GLN A 75 -0.15 -7.83 -10.59
C GLN A 75 -0.24 -8.59 -9.27
N ARG A 76 -0.48 -7.88 -8.17
CA ARG A 76 -0.59 -8.45 -6.82
C ARG A 76 -1.67 -7.74 -6.03
N ILE A 77 -2.42 -8.52 -5.27
CA ILE A 77 -3.29 -8.01 -4.22
C ILE A 77 -2.81 -8.52 -2.86
N ILE A 78 -2.92 -7.67 -1.85
CA ILE A 78 -2.43 -7.96 -0.51
C ILE A 78 -3.56 -7.66 0.48
N ALA A 79 -4.02 -8.67 1.22
CA ALA A 79 -5.01 -8.47 2.28
C ALA A 79 -4.33 -8.11 3.61
N PRO A 80 -4.68 -6.98 4.24
CA PRO A 80 -4.18 -6.61 5.56
C PRO A 80 -4.84 -7.42 6.67
N MET A 81 -4.22 -7.43 7.85
CA MET A 81 -4.81 -7.89 9.12
C MET A 81 -5.46 -9.28 9.05
N VAL A 82 -4.84 -10.22 8.34
CA VAL A 82 -5.32 -11.60 8.29
C VAL A 82 -4.82 -12.33 9.53
N GLU A 83 -5.70 -12.52 10.53
CA GLU A 83 -5.32 -12.99 11.86
C GLU A 83 -5.77 -14.42 12.18
N THR A 84 -6.66 -15.00 11.37
CA THR A 84 -7.24 -16.31 11.65
C THR A 84 -7.34 -17.17 10.39
N PRO A 85 -7.41 -18.50 10.51
CA PRO A 85 -7.69 -19.39 9.38
C PRO A 85 -8.97 -19.01 8.62
N TYR A 86 -10.02 -18.61 9.36
CA TYR A 86 -11.28 -18.18 8.74
C TYR A 86 -11.15 -16.90 7.93
N ALA A 87 -10.41 -15.89 8.44
CA ALA A 87 -10.14 -14.66 7.70
C ALA A 87 -9.36 -14.94 6.41
N LEU A 88 -8.34 -15.80 6.46
CA LEU A 88 -7.58 -16.24 5.29
C LEU A 88 -8.49 -16.95 4.27
N GLN A 89 -9.35 -17.87 4.73
CA GLN A 89 -10.29 -18.57 3.88
C GLN A 89 -11.27 -17.60 3.19
N LYS A 90 -11.79 -16.60 3.92
CA LYS A 90 -12.67 -15.58 3.37
C LYS A 90 -11.97 -14.75 2.28
N PHE A 91 -10.72 -14.35 2.50
CA PHE A 91 -9.92 -13.64 1.50
C PHE A 91 -9.71 -14.46 0.22
N ILE A 92 -9.28 -15.71 0.34
CA ILE A 92 -9.04 -16.56 -0.82
C ILE A 92 -10.32 -16.80 -1.62
N ARG A 93 -11.45 -17.08 -0.94
CA ARG A 93 -12.74 -17.26 -1.61
C ARG A 93 -13.25 -15.98 -2.28
N ALA A 94 -13.03 -14.82 -1.66
CA ALA A 94 -13.36 -13.53 -2.28
C ALA A 94 -12.51 -13.31 -3.56
N ALA A 95 -11.22 -13.59 -3.49
CA ALA A 95 -10.34 -13.51 -4.66
C ALA A 95 -10.75 -14.49 -5.77
N GLN A 96 -11.09 -15.75 -5.44
CA GLN A 96 -11.62 -16.73 -6.39
C GLN A 96 -12.91 -16.25 -7.06
N MET A 97 -13.83 -15.67 -6.29
CA MET A 97 -15.09 -15.14 -6.81
C MET A 97 -14.88 -13.97 -7.78
N VAL A 98 -13.97 -13.04 -7.43
CA VAL A 98 -13.75 -11.81 -8.20
C VAL A 98 -12.91 -12.05 -9.45
N TYR A 99 -11.85 -12.85 -9.36
CA TYR A 99 -10.93 -13.10 -10.47
C TYR A 99 -11.32 -14.31 -11.32
N GLY A 100 -12.11 -15.26 -10.79
CA GLY A 100 -12.52 -16.46 -11.53
C GLY A 100 -11.33 -17.20 -12.12
N ASP A 101 -11.40 -17.48 -13.43
CA ASP A 101 -10.35 -18.18 -14.18
C ASP A 101 -9.04 -17.39 -14.30
N ASP A 102 -9.10 -16.08 -14.14
CA ASP A 102 -7.94 -15.18 -14.20
C ASP A 102 -7.15 -15.11 -12.88
N LEU A 103 -7.57 -15.81 -11.82
CA LEU A 103 -6.86 -15.78 -10.53
C LEU A 103 -5.39 -16.20 -10.64
N SER A 104 -5.07 -17.07 -11.59
CA SER A 104 -3.70 -17.49 -11.86
C SER A 104 -2.78 -16.39 -12.43
N GLN A 105 -3.36 -15.29 -12.91
CA GLN A 105 -2.63 -14.15 -13.48
C GLN A 105 -2.24 -13.09 -12.42
N VAL A 106 -2.74 -13.21 -11.20
CA VAL A 106 -2.47 -12.29 -10.10
C VAL A 106 -1.90 -13.03 -8.91
N GLU A 107 -0.84 -12.48 -8.29
CA GLU A 107 -0.36 -13.01 -7.01
C GLU A 107 -1.25 -12.50 -5.88
N ILE A 108 -1.79 -13.41 -5.07
CA ILE A 108 -2.51 -13.07 -3.85
C ILE A 108 -1.63 -13.30 -2.62
N LEU A 109 -1.48 -12.26 -1.80
CA LEU A 109 -0.67 -12.26 -0.59
C LEU A 109 -1.49 -11.81 0.61
N VAL A 110 -1.04 -12.16 1.80
CA VAL A 110 -1.64 -11.69 3.05
C VAL A 110 -0.60 -11.10 3.98
N ASN A 111 -0.98 -10.06 4.71
CA ASN A 111 -0.14 -9.53 5.77
C ASN A 111 -0.28 -10.40 7.03
N ILE A 112 0.87 -10.89 7.50
CA ILE A 112 1.04 -11.43 8.85
C ILE A 112 1.75 -10.35 9.65
N GLU A 113 0.96 -9.49 10.29
CA GLU A 113 1.44 -8.22 10.83
C GLU A 113 1.01 -7.96 12.28
N THR A 114 0.42 -8.97 12.94
CA THR A 114 0.10 -8.91 14.37
C THR A 114 0.61 -10.14 15.10
N TYR A 115 0.80 -10.04 16.41
CA TYR A 115 1.20 -11.19 17.23
C TYR A 115 0.11 -12.28 17.24
N ALA A 116 -1.16 -11.90 17.16
CA ALA A 116 -2.27 -12.84 17.01
C ALA A 116 -2.16 -13.62 15.69
N ALA A 117 -1.89 -12.95 14.57
CA ALA A 117 -1.65 -13.59 13.28
C ALA A 117 -0.45 -14.55 13.34
N TYR A 118 0.65 -14.14 13.99
CA TYR A 118 1.82 -15.00 14.21
C TYR A 118 1.44 -16.30 14.94
N GLN A 119 0.66 -16.21 16.01
CA GLN A 119 0.23 -17.39 16.80
C GLN A 119 -0.67 -18.32 15.98
N CYS A 120 -1.59 -17.77 15.17
CA CYS A 120 -2.51 -18.54 14.33
C CYS A 120 -1.90 -19.04 13.02
N PHE A 121 -0.70 -18.60 12.64
CA PHE A 121 -0.16 -18.83 11.30
C PHE A 121 -0.04 -20.32 10.93
N SER A 122 0.38 -21.18 11.86
CA SER A 122 0.45 -22.62 11.61
C SER A 122 -0.91 -23.27 11.31
N ASP A 123 -2.00 -22.72 11.86
CA ASP A 123 -3.34 -23.20 11.56
C ASP A 123 -3.88 -22.60 10.25
N MET A 124 -3.48 -21.37 9.90
CA MET A 124 -3.75 -20.79 8.58
C MET A 124 -3.14 -21.64 7.45
N LEU A 125 -1.94 -22.18 7.65
CA LEU A 125 -1.26 -23.02 6.65
C LEU A 125 -1.93 -24.38 6.41
N LYS A 126 -2.88 -24.79 7.26
CA LYS A 126 -3.61 -26.07 7.14
C LYS A 126 -4.95 -25.96 6.42
N ILE A 127 -5.41 -24.77 6.06
CA ILE A 127 -6.69 -24.66 5.36
C ILE A 127 -6.64 -25.27 3.96
N PRO A 128 -7.74 -25.85 3.46
CA PRO A 128 -7.74 -26.49 2.14
C PRO A 128 -7.38 -25.54 0.99
N GLU A 129 -7.73 -24.27 1.11
CA GLU A 129 -7.52 -23.24 0.09
C GLU A 129 -6.09 -22.69 0.06
N ILE A 130 -5.18 -23.14 0.92
CA ILE A 130 -3.81 -22.58 1.04
C ILE A 130 -3.04 -22.62 -0.29
N SER A 131 -3.32 -23.59 -1.15
CA SER A 131 -2.68 -23.73 -2.47
C SER A 131 -2.91 -22.55 -3.42
N TYR A 132 -3.91 -21.72 -3.16
CA TYR A 132 -4.16 -20.51 -3.92
C TYR A 132 -3.33 -19.31 -3.41
N LEU A 133 -2.82 -19.35 -2.18
CA LEU A 133 -2.00 -18.28 -1.63
C LEU A 133 -0.59 -18.33 -2.24
N ASN A 134 -0.10 -17.17 -2.72
CA ASN A 134 1.23 -17.08 -3.33
C ASN A 134 2.31 -16.66 -2.33
N GLY A 135 1.95 -15.99 -1.23
CA GLY A 135 2.93 -15.53 -0.27
C GLY A 135 2.37 -14.76 0.91
N ILE A 136 3.28 -14.38 1.80
CA ILE A 136 2.98 -13.55 2.97
C ILE A 136 3.80 -12.27 2.95
N VAL A 137 3.27 -11.23 3.57
CA VAL A 137 3.98 -9.99 3.88
C VAL A 137 4.10 -9.88 5.41
N ILE A 138 5.30 -9.85 5.93
CA ILE A 138 5.57 -9.66 7.35
C ILE A 138 5.60 -8.16 7.64
N GLY A 139 4.53 -7.64 8.26
CA GLY A 139 4.36 -6.22 8.57
C GLY A 139 4.90 -5.86 9.94
N ARG A 140 6.16 -5.41 10.03
CA ARG A 140 6.87 -5.22 11.31
C ARG A 140 6.33 -4.08 12.18
N VAL A 141 5.78 -3.03 11.58
CA VAL A 141 5.26 -1.87 12.34
C VAL A 141 4.01 -2.27 13.14
N ASP A 142 3.07 -2.94 12.50
CA ASP A 142 1.85 -3.41 13.17
C ASP A 142 2.15 -4.59 14.11
N MET A 143 3.16 -5.41 13.77
CA MET A 143 3.66 -6.45 14.66
C MET A 143 4.10 -5.88 16.01
N VAL A 144 4.98 -4.87 16.02
CA VAL A 144 5.43 -4.25 17.28
C VAL A 144 4.31 -3.47 17.97
N GLY A 145 3.40 -2.87 17.19
CA GLY A 145 2.20 -2.20 17.71
C GLY A 145 1.31 -3.19 18.48
N SER A 146 0.99 -4.34 17.88
CA SER A 146 0.16 -5.38 18.50
C SER A 146 0.80 -6.02 19.73
N MET A 147 2.13 -5.99 19.83
CA MET A 147 2.89 -6.44 20.99
C MET A 147 3.06 -5.39 22.08
N GLY A 148 2.67 -4.13 21.82
CA GLY A 148 2.83 -3.02 22.76
C GLY A 148 4.28 -2.58 23.03
N ILE A 149 5.24 -2.92 22.15
CA ILE A 149 6.68 -2.63 22.38
C ILE A 149 7.21 -1.40 21.64
N GLY A 150 6.34 -0.75 20.87
CA GLY A 150 6.63 0.53 20.20
C GLY A 150 7.44 0.43 18.91
N ARG A 151 7.26 1.45 18.07
CA ARG A 151 7.80 1.48 16.70
C ARG A 151 9.34 1.43 16.61
N ALA A 152 10.06 1.92 17.61
CA ALA A 152 11.52 1.87 17.65
C ALA A 152 12.08 0.42 17.66
N GLN A 153 11.24 -0.56 18.00
CA GLN A 153 11.62 -1.97 18.12
C GLN A 153 11.43 -2.79 16.83
N VAL A 154 11.10 -2.15 15.68
CA VAL A 154 10.86 -2.86 14.41
C VAL A 154 12.05 -3.69 13.92
N ASN A 155 13.28 -3.33 14.30
CA ASN A 155 14.52 -4.06 13.97
C ASN A 155 15.09 -4.83 15.16
N SER A 156 14.33 -5.00 16.26
CA SER A 156 14.82 -5.73 17.45
C SER A 156 15.00 -7.22 17.16
N GLN A 157 15.86 -7.88 17.96
CA GLN A 157 16.08 -9.32 17.87
C GLN A 157 14.78 -10.10 18.01
N LYS A 158 13.88 -9.69 18.90
CA LYS A 158 12.57 -10.33 19.06
C LYS A 158 11.74 -10.33 17.78
N VAL A 159 11.70 -9.20 17.05
CA VAL A 159 10.97 -9.10 15.77
C VAL A 159 11.68 -9.91 14.69
N LEU A 160 13.00 -9.93 14.70
CA LEU A 160 13.79 -10.76 13.78
C LEU A 160 13.47 -12.24 13.97
N ASP A 161 13.49 -12.74 15.21
CA ASP A 161 13.22 -14.16 15.52
C ASP A 161 11.81 -14.56 15.05
N LEU A 162 10.79 -13.73 15.32
CA LEU A 162 9.43 -13.95 14.82
C LEU A 162 9.37 -13.97 13.28
N SER A 163 10.11 -13.06 12.64
CA SER A 163 10.12 -12.96 11.17
C SER A 163 10.82 -14.13 10.52
N LEU A 164 11.91 -14.61 11.09
CA LEU A 164 12.63 -15.80 10.62
C LEU A 164 11.80 -17.07 10.77
N ASP A 165 11.07 -17.22 11.88
CA ASP A 165 10.16 -18.34 12.10
C ASP A 165 8.98 -18.31 11.12
N LEU A 166 8.34 -17.14 10.91
CA LEU A 166 7.31 -16.98 9.89
C LEU A 166 7.83 -17.33 8.48
N ALA A 167 9.01 -16.81 8.14
CA ALA A 167 9.62 -17.06 6.85
C ALA A 167 9.90 -18.55 6.63
N LYS A 168 10.44 -19.24 7.64
CA LYS A 168 10.67 -20.68 7.57
C LYS A 168 9.38 -21.45 7.32
N ARG A 169 8.34 -21.21 8.14
CA ARG A 169 7.04 -21.89 8.00
C ARG A 169 6.37 -21.60 6.65
N ALA A 170 6.47 -20.38 6.13
CA ALA A 170 5.97 -20.01 4.82
C ALA A 170 6.72 -20.73 3.69
N LYS A 171 8.06 -20.75 3.77
CA LYS A 171 8.91 -21.45 2.78
C LYS A 171 8.70 -22.96 2.77
N ASP A 172 8.46 -23.56 3.91
CA ASP A 172 8.13 -25.00 4.02
C ASP A 172 6.82 -25.34 3.26
N GLN A 173 5.96 -24.35 2.98
CA GLN A 173 4.73 -24.45 2.15
C GLN A 173 4.91 -23.91 0.73
N GLY A 174 6.11 -23.55 0.31
CA GLY A 174 6.39 -22.98 -1.01
C GLY A 174 5.93 -21.52 -1.21
N LEU A 175 5.54 -20.83 -0.13
CA LEU A 175 5.07 -19.45 -0.18
C LEU A 175 6.22 -18.47 -0.33
N LYS A 176 5.96 -17.36 -1.04
CA LYS A 176 6.87 -16.22 -1.09
C LYS A 176 6.82 -15.43 0.22
N VAL A 177 7.96 -14.87 0.59
CA VAL A 177 8.11 -14.06 1.80
C VAL A 177 8.52 -12.65 1.44
N VAL A 178 7.71 -11.69 1.88
CA VAL A 178 7.98 -10.26 1.75
C VAL A 178 8.09 -9.67 3.16
N VAL A 179 9.01 -8.72 3.37
CA VAL A 179 9.12 -7.99 4.64
C VAL A 179 8.90 -6.51 4.42
N GLY A 180 7.95 -5.94 5.16
CA GLY A 180 7.62 -4.52 5.16
C GLY A 180 7.63 -3.89 6.54
N GLY A 181 7.26 -2.61 6.59
CA GLY A 181 7.13 -1.84 7.82
C GLY A 181 8.48 -1.33 8.38
N GLY A 182 8.65 0.00 8.44
CA GLY A 182 9.85 0.63 8.99
C GLY A 182 11.14 0.35 8.21
N VAL A 183 11.04 0.26 6.88
CA VAL A 183 12.19 -0.04 6.02
C VAL A 183 13.00 1.24 5.79
N SER A 184 14.25 1.20 6.27
CA SER A 184 15.26 2.25 6.15
C SER A 184 16.64 1.62 6.11
N VAL A 185 17.68 2.43 6.06
CA VAL A 185 19.08 1.96 6.15
C VAL A 185 19.31 1.11 7.41
N ASP A 186 18.66 1.44 8.52
CA ASP A 186 18.77 0.69 9.78
C ASP A 186 18.17 -0.73 9.70
N ALA A 187 17.37 -1.02 8.67
CA ALA A 187 16.80 -2.36 8.44
C ALA A 187 17.74 -3.31 7.67
N ILE A 188 18.87 -2.82 7.16
CA ILE A 188 19.80 -3.63 6.36
C ILE A 188 20.31 -4.85 7.12
N PRO A 189 20.78 -4.75 8.38
CA PRO A 189 21.22 -5.92 9.15
C PRO A 189 20.09 -6.93 9.36
N PHE A 190 18.85 -6.44 9.53
CA PHE A 190 17.67 -7.30 9.68
C PHE A 190 17.43 -8.14 8.43
N PHE A 191 17.49 -7.54 7.23
CA PHE A 191 17.31 -8.30 5.98
C PHE A 191 18.45 -9.26 5.68
N LYS A 192 19.69 -8.87 5.99
CA LYS A 192 20.89 -9.71 5.82
C LYS A 192 20.90 -10.92 6.76
N ALA A 193 20.12 -10.92 7.84
CA ALA A 193 20.00 -12.03 8.76
C ALA A 193 19.09 -13.17 8.24
N PHE A 194 18.33 -12.96 7.17
CA PHE A 194 17.52 -14.03 6.58
C PHE A 194 18.43 -15.06 5.89
N PRO A 195 18.19 -16.36 6.09
CA PRO A 195 18.88 -17.39 5.32
C PRO A 195 18.64 -17.23 3.82
N ALA A 196 19.60 -17.67 3.01
CA ALA A 196 19.49 -17.62 1.57
C ALA A 196 18.18 -18.27 1.09
N GLY A 197 17.45 -17.58 0.23
CA GLY A 197 16.15 -18.02 -0.31
C GLY A 197 14.95 -17.88 0.64
N HIS A 198 15.12 -17.36 1.86
CA HIS A 198 14.02 -17.17 2.81
C HIS A 198 13.36 -15.78 2.72
N LEU A 199 13.97 -14.83 2.04
CA LEU A 199 13.41 -13.52 1.76
C LEU A 199 13.36 -13.31 0.25
N ASP A 200 12.14 -13.18 -0.32
CA ASP A 200 11.97 -12.97 -1.75
C ASP A 200 11.94 -11.48 -2.10
N ARG A 201 11.34 -10.67 -1.21
CA ARG A 201 11.19 -9.22 -1.41
C ARG A 201 11.20 -8.50 -0.09
N PHE A 202 11.58 -7.23 -0.12
CA PHE A 202 11.25 -6.28 0.93
C PHE A 202 10.63 -5.03 0.33
N GLU A 203 9.85 -4.29 1.13
CA GLU A 203 9.12 -3.14 0.62
C GLU A 203 9.15 -1.94 1.56
N THR A 204 9.38 -0.76 0.98
CA THR A 204 9.06 0.51 1.63
C THR A 204 7.56 0.77 1.53
N ARG A 205 7.10 1.97 1.82
CA ARG A 205 5.69 2.31 1.66
C ARG A 205 5.23 2.20 0.20
N LYS A 206 6.10 2.54 -0.78
CA LYS A 206 5.75 2.57 -2.20
C LYS A 206 6.56 1.61 -3.07
N ILE A 207 7.79 1.33 -2.73
CA ILE A 207 8.74 0.62 -3.58
C ILE A 207 8.95 -0.80 -3.07
N ILE A 208 8.89 -1.77 -3.99
CA ILE A 208 9.12 -3.20 -3.72
C ILE A 208 10.41 -3.63 -4.40
N PHE A 209 11.30 -4.21 -3.63
CA PHE A 209 12.62 -4.68 -4.03
C PHE A 209 12.69 -6.20 -4.06
N SER A 210 13.35 -6.77 -5.07
CA SER A 210 13.56 -8.21 -5.21
C SER A 210 14.88 -8.66 -4.58
N CYS A 211 14.82 -9.70 -3.76
CA CYS A 211 15.97 -10.34 -3.15
C CYS A 211 16.44 -11.55 -3.98
N PRO A 212 17.71 -11.95 -3.85
CA PRO A 212 18.74 -11.43 -2.93
C PRO A 212 19.46 -10.17 -3.43
N ASP A 213 19.35 -9.81 -4.70
CA ASP A 213 20.22 -8.80 -5.33
C ASP A 213 20.03 -7.40 -4.71
N ALA A 214 18.80 -7.02 -4.36
CA ALA A 214 18.52 -5.72 -3.77
C ALA A 214 19.17 -5.50 -2.38
N ILE A 215 19.62 -6.56 -1.70
CA ILE A 215 20.26 -6.46 -0.37
C ILE A 215 21.75 -6.21 -0.49
N GLN A 216 22.36 -6.32 -1.66
CA GLN A 216 23.81 -6.20 -1.83
C GLN A 216 24.30 -4.77 -1.54
N ASN A 217 23.63 -3.76 -2.12
CA ASN A 217 23.98 -2.34 -1.94
C ASN A 217 22.70 -1.50 -1.80
N PRO A 218 21.95 -1.63 -0.68
CA PRO A 218 20.60 -1.08 -0.57
C PRO A 218 20.56 0.39 -0.13
N GLU A 219 21.67 0.97 0.34
CA GLU A 219 21.68 2.30 0.98
C GLU A 219 21.17 3.39 0.05
N ILE A 220 21.71 3.45 -1.17
CA ILE A 220 21.29 4.43 -2.19
C ILE A 220 19.86 4.13 -2.65
N ALA A 221 19.51 2.86 -2.78
CA ALA A 221 18.17 2.43 -3.15
C ALA A 221 17.12 2.94 -2.16
N PHE A 222 17.38 2.88 -0.86
CA PHE A 222 16.47 3.41 0.16
C PHE A 222 16.31 4.93 0.09
N ILE A 223 17.40 5.67 -0.13
CA ILE A 223 17.34 7.12 -0.31
C ILE A 223 16.46 7.47 -1.53
N LYS A 224 16.65 6.77 -2.64
CA LYS A 224 15.86 6.97 -3.87
C LYS A 224 14.40 6.55 -3.69
N ALA A 225 14.12 5.49 -2.94
CA ALA A 225 12.75 5.10 -2.60
C ALA A 225 12.04 6.19 -1.79
N VAL A 226 12.69 6.76 -0.78
CA VAL A 226 12.16 7.89 -0.02
C VAL A 226 11.98 9.12 -0.92
N GLN A 227 12.90 9.40 -1.83
CA GLN A 227 12.76 10.48 -2.81
C GLN A 227 11.51 10.27 -3.68
N PHE A 228 11.25 9.06 -4.17
CA PHE A 228 10.03 8.74 -4.90
C PHE A 228 8.77 9.00 -4.06
N GLU A 229 8.75 8.57 -2.80
CA GLU A 229 7.62 8.79 -1.88
C GLU A 229 7.35 10.28 -1.64
N ILE A 230 8.40 11.08 -1.47
CA ILE A 230 8.29 12.54 -1.33
C ILE A 230 7.71 13.15 -2.62
N MET A 231 8.18 12.73 -3.79
CA MET A 231 7.66 13.22 -5.08
C MET A 231 6.19 12.84 -5.26
N TRP A 232 5.81 11.62 -4.89
CA TRP A 232 4.43 11.16 -4.89
C TRP A 232 3.53 12.02 -4.00
N LEU A 233 3.93 12.26 -2.75
CA LEU A 233 3.18 13.11 -1.82
C LEU A 233 3.04 14.55 -2.33
N LYS A 234 4.10 15.12 -2.92
CA LYS A 234 4.04 16.44 -3.55
C LYS A 234 3.08 16.45 -4.74
N ASN A 235 3.11 15.43 -5.59
CA ASN A 235 2.22 15.29 -6.73
C ASN A 235 0.75 15.24 -6.29
N LYS A 236 0.44 14.42 -5.29
CA LYS A 236 -0.87 14.30 -4.67
C LYS A 236 -1.33 15.65 -4.08
N ARG A 237 -0.53 16.28 -3.26
CA ARG A 237 -0.83 17.61 -2.68
C ARG A 237 -1.11 18.64 -3.76
N ASN A 238 -0.29 18.71 -4.82
CA ASN A 238 -0.47 19.67 -5.88
C ASN A 238 -1.80 19.49 -6.62
N TYR A 239 -2.20 18.24 -6.87
CA TYR A 239 -3.48 17.91 -7.48
C TYR A 239 -4.66 18.44 -6.64
N TYR A 240 -4.70 18.11 -5.35
CA TYR A 240 -5.79 18.55 -4.47
C TYR A 240 -5.76 20.07 -4.18
N SER A 241 -4.59 20.70 -4.18
CA SER A 241 -4.48 22.14 -4.00
C SER A 241 -5.10 22.94 -5.16
N VAL A 242 -5.10 22.39 -6.38
CA VAL A 242 -5.78 23.03 -7.52
C VAL A 242 -7.30 22.98 -7.33
N ILE A 243 -7.82 21.82 -6.92
CA ILE A 243 -9.26 21.65 -6.66
C ILE A 243 -9.72 22.57 -5.53
N ALA A 244 -9.00 22.57 -4.41
CA ALA A 244 -9.34 23.41 -3.26
C ALA A 244 -9.33 24.90 -3.60
N ARG A 245 -8.41 25.37 -4.43
CA ARG A 245 -8.36 26.77 -4.87
C ARG A 245 -9.56 27.12 -5.78
N GLU A 246 -9.95 26.23 -6.68
CA GLU A 246 -11.13 26.43 -7.55
C GLU A 246 -12.41 26.54 -6.71
N ASP A 247 -12.54 25.70 -5.68
CA ASP A 247 -13.68 25.78 -4.75
C ASP A 247 -13.67 27.08 -3.95
N GLU A 248 -12.52 27.55 -3.49
CA GLU A 248 -12.41 28.84 -2.78
C GLU A 248 -12.84 30.01 -3.65
N GLU A 249 -12.40 30.07 -4.91
CA GLU A 249 -12.81 31.10 -5.87
C GLU A 249 -14.34 31.06 -6.12
N ARG A 250 -14.92 29.86 -6.19
CA ARG A 250 -16.38 29.70 -6.32
C ARG A 250 -17.14 30.13 -5.07
N ILE A 251 -16.63 29.79 -3.90
CA ILE A 251 -17.23 30.20 -2.61
C ILE A 251 -17.27 31.74 -2.53
N GLN A 252 -16.16 32.41 -2.79
CA GLN A 252 -16.09 33.86 -2.77
C GLN A 252 -17.11 34.49 -3.73
N MET A 253 -17.18 34.02 -4.98
CA MET A 253 -18.14 34.52 -5.96
C MET A 253 -19.60 34.29 -5.49
N MET A 254 -19.91 33.15 -4.89
CA MET A 254 -21.25 32.83 -4.39
C MET A 254 -21.60 33.66 -3.15
N GLN A 255 -20.67 33.90 -2.25
CA GLN A 255 -20.85 34.77 -1.09
C GLN A 255 -21.14 36.22 -1.53
N GLU A 256 -20.39 36.75 -2.50
CA GLU A 256 -20.67 38.09 -3.06
C GLU A 256 -22.10 38.18 -3.66
N ARG A 257 -22.50 37.18 -4.44
CA ARG A 257 -23.87 37.12 -5.02
C ARG A 257 -24.94 37.03 -3.92
N TYR A 258 -24.68 36.26 -2.88
CA TYR A 258 -25.57 36.10 -1.74
C TYR A 258 -25.74 37.44 -1.01
N HIS A 259 -24.65 38.14 -0.68
CA HIS A 259 -24.72 39.46 -0.02
C HIS A 259 -25.43 40.51 -0.87
N VAL A 260 -25.14 40.57 -2.16
CA VAL A 260 -25.85 41.49 -3.09
C VAL A 260 -27.34 41.17 -3.14
N SER A 261 -27.72 39.90 -3.13
CA SER A 261 -29.12 39.47 -3.15
C SER A 261 -29.83 39.85 -1.85
N LEU A 262 -29.19 39.61 -0.71
CA LEU A 262 -29.69 40.00 0.61
C LEU A 262 -29.99 41.51 0.67
N GLN A 263 -29.02 42.30 0.28
CA GLN A 263 -29.22 43.78 0.26
C GLN A 263 -30.43 44.21 -0.54
N LYS A 264 -30.73 43.52 -1.64
CA LYS A 264 -31.89 43.83 -2.52
C LYS A 264 -33.22 43.45 -1.89
N ILE A 265 -33.29 42.43 -1.04
CA ILE A 265 -34.53 41.88 -0.47
C ILE A 265 -34.69 42.13 1.02
N GLN A 266 -33.72 42.77 1.69
CA GLN A 266 -33.67 43.02 3.14
C GLN A 266 -34.92 43.76 3.67
N HIS A 267 -35.65 44.47 2.83
CA HIS A 267 -36.90 45.15 3.18
C HIS A 267 -38.14 44.29 2.95
N THR A 268 -38.04 43.09 2.41
CA THR A 268 -39.16 42.26 1.94
C THR A 268 -39.31 40.91 2.67
N ILE A 269 -38.26 40.43 3.36
CA ILE A 269 -38.25 39.13 4.00
C ILE A 269 -37.83 39.25 5.48
N PRO A 270 -38.48 38.54 6.44
CA PRO A 270 -38.14 38.54 7.85
C PRO A 270 -36.76 37.94 8.11
N GLU A 271 -35.96 38.51 9.03
CA GLU A 271 -34.57 38.11 9.36
C GLU A 271 -34.43 36.63 9.78
N HIS A 272 -35.46 35.98 10.32
CA HIS A 272 -35.42 34.60 10.76
C HIS A 272 -35.46 33.56 9.61
N GLU A 273 -35.68 33.95 8.38
CA GLU A 273 -35.64 33.04 7.21
C GLU A 273 -34.23 32.83 6.65
N PHE A 274 -33.22 33.53 7.16
CA PHE A 274 -31.84 33.37 6.70
C PHE A 274 -31.03 32.49 7.66
N ILE A 275 -30.69 31.30 7.21
CA ILE A 275 -29.71 30.46 7.90
C ILE A 275 -28.34 30.84 7.39
N LEU A 276 -27.60 31.65 8.14
CA LEU A 276 -26.16 31.85 7.92
C LEU A 276 -25.43 30.64 8.50
N THR A 277 -24.87 29.79 7.66
CA THR A 277 -23.80 28.88 8.08
C THR A 277 -22.48 29.62 7.92
N GLU A 278 -21.84 29.92 9.05
CA GLU A 278 -20.44 30.38 9.08
C GLU A 278 -19.48 29.33 8.53
#